data_d1572dc0e1baf45aed81e21fd0a5d6cd
#
_entry.id   d1572dc0e1baf45aed81e21fd0a5d6cd
#
_cell.length_a   1.000
_cell.length_b   1.000
_cell.length_c   1.000
_cell.angle_alpha   90.00
_cell.angle_beta   90.00
_cell.angle_gamma   90.00
#
_symmetry.space_group_name_H-M   'P 1'
#
loop_
_entity.id
_entity.type
_entity.pdbx_description
1 polymer ?
#
loop_
_entity_poly.entity_id
_entity_poly.type
_entity_poly.pdbx_seq_one_letter_code
_entity_poly.pdbx_strand_id
1 'polypeptide(L)'
;MKCPKILSLLLMILLLSTGYASAAPSQTLKIAAGDPEDSEMGVVGNAFKEYIEEKTKGDVEIQCFYSGSLGDESECLRNVQKGTLPMAMAGIANLVPFEKKLGLLTLPYLFSNIDEVVTGTNSAPAELLNSYATKSGFRILTWTYTDFRYISNAKRPITKMADMQGLKFRVPQSAVLIAXXXXGLRRQPDPHLLGRNLHRPPAGRRGRAVLRLHRLQGQ
;
A
#
# COMPACT_ATOMS: atom_id res chain seq x y z
N MET A 1 -46.02 -51.65 -21.63
CA MET A 1 -46.02 -51.28 -20.18
C MET A 1 -44.75 -50.55 -19.90
N LYS A 2 -44.83 -49.24 -19.73
CA LYS A 2 -43.66 -48.36 -19.66
C LYS A 2 -43.26 -48.12 -18.23
N CYS A 3 -41.99 -48.31 -17.96
CA CYS A 3 -41.37 -48.42 -16.66
C CYS A 3 -41.48 -47.13 -15.79
N PRO A 4 -42.35 -47.07 -14.81
CA PRO A 4 -42.48 -45.86 -13.98
C PRO A 4 -41.22 -45.60 -13.12
N LYS A 5 -40.38 -46.60 -12.91
CA LYS A 5 -39.15 -46.52 -12.11
C LYS A 5 -38.08 -45.62 -12.77
N ILE A 6 -38.01 -45.57 -14.12
CA ILE A 6 -37.02 -44.73 -14.82
C ILE A 6 -37.44 -43.27 -14.72
N LEU A 7 -38.71 -42.95 -14.78
CA LEU A 7 -39.23 -41.59 -14.67
C LEU A 7 -39.00 -41.03 -13.24
N SER A 8 -39.18 -41.88 -12.25
CA SER A 8 -38.95 -41.54 -10.83
C SER A 8 -37.45 -41.25 -10.59
N LEU A 9 -36.56 -42.04 -11.18
CA LEU A 9 -35.11 -41.87 -11.04
C LEU A 9 -34.64 -40.57 -11.73
N LEU A 10 -35.17 -40.27 -12.90
CA LEU A 10 -34.88 -39.02 -13.62
C LEU A 10 -35.37 -37.79 -12.86
N LEU A 11 -36.54 -37.86 -12.22
CA LEU A 11 -37.07 -36.78 -11.44
C LEU A 11 -36.23 -36.54 -10.17
N MET A 12 -35.70 -37.61 -9.56
CA MET A 12 -34.83 -37.53 -8.38
C MET A 12 -33.45 -36.94 -8.73
N ILE A 13 -32.91 -37.24 -9.90
CA ILE A 13 -31.65 -36.66 -10.37
C ILE A 13 -31.83 -35.16 -10.68
N LEU A 14 -32.99 -34.77 -11.23
CA LEU A 14 -33.30 -33.38 -11.54
C LEU A 14 -33.45 -32.55 -10.23
N LEU A 15 -33.94 -33.14 -9.15
CA LEU A 15 -34.08 -32.47 -7.85
C LEU A 15 -32.72 -32.33 -7.12
N LEU A 16 -31.79 -33.24 -7.40
CA LEU A 16 -30.42 -33.18 -6.83
C LEU A 16 -29.53 -32.16 -7.57
N SER A 17 -29.93 -31.73 -8.77
CA SER A 17 -29.21 -30.71 -9.56
C SER A 17 -29.63 -29.25 -9.22
N THR A 18 -30.44 -29.03 -8.16
CA THR A 18 -30.64 -27.71 -7.62
C THR A 18 -29.29 -27.24 -7.04
N GLY A 19 -28.48 -26.80 -7.95
CA GLY A 19 -27.10 -26.47 -7.72
C GLY A 19 -26.94 -25.35 -6.69
N TYR A 20 -25.79 -25.33 -6.13
CA TYR A 20 -25.26 -24.23 -5.35
C TYR A 20 -25.37 -22.95 -6.18
N ALA A 21 -26.52 -22.30 -6.14
CA ALA A 21 -26.64 -20.95 -6.63
C ALA A 21 -25.81 -20.11 -5.65
N SER A 22 -24.56 -19.84 -5.98
CA SER A 22 -23.81 -18.83 -5.28
C SER A 22 -24.63 -17.55 -5.38
N ALA A 23 -25.15 -17.10 -4.28
CA ALA A 23 -25.88 -15.81 -4.24
C ALA A 23 -24.92 -14.74 -4.75
N ALA A 24 -25.42 -13.84 -5.59
CA ALA A 24 -24.66 -12.68 -5.99
C ALA A 24 -24.24 -11.89 -4.72
N PRO A 25 -23.04 -11.31 -4.69
CA PRO A 25 -22.62 -10.53 -3.53
C PRO A 25 -23.62 -9.39 -3.25
N SER A 26 -23.94 -9.18 -1.98
CA SER A 26 -24.84 -8.09 -1.58
C SER A 26 -24.16 -6.73 -1.72
N GLN A 27 -22.83 -6.72 -1.68
CA GLN A 27 -22.05 -5.49 -1.75
C GLN A 27 -20.76 -5.72 -2.54
N THR A 28 -20.47 -4.80 -3.45
CA THR A 28 -19.18 -4.76 -4.18
C THR A 28 -18.44 -3.50 -3.76
N LEU A 29 -17.23 -3.67 -3.25
CA LEU A 29 -16.38 -2.56 -2.81
C LEU A 29 -15.14 -2.48 -3.72
N LYS A 30 -14.88 -1.28 -4.21
CA LYS A 30 -13.70 -1.00 -5.04
C LYS A 30 -12.54 -0.53 -4.17
N ILE A 31 -11.35 -1.06 -4.43
CA ILE A 31 -10.11 -0.59 -3.84
C ILE A 31 -9.14 -0.18 -4.96
N ALA A 32 -8.62 1.04 -4.89
CA ALA A 32 -7.67 1.55 -5.88
C ALA A 32 -6.25 1.51 -5.34
N ALA A 33 -5.29 1.18 -6.20
CA ALA A 33 -3.86 1.23 -5.91
C ALA A 33 -3.11 1.87 -7.08
N GLY A 34 -2.13 2.70 -6.77
CA GLY A 34 -1.29 3.34 -7.79
C GLY A 34 -0.31 2.37 -8.42
N ASP A 35 0.13 1.37 -7.68
CA ASP A 35 1.15 0.42 -8.10
C ASP A 35 0.56 -0.76 -8.88
N PRO A 36 1.39 -1.49 -9.65
CA PRO A 36 0.95 -2.70 -10.37
C PRO A 36 0.53 -3.83 -9.43
N GLU A 37 -0.23 -4.77 -9.99
CA GLU A 37 -0.73 -5.93 -9.24
C GLU A 37 0.40 -6.83 -8.70
N ASP A 38 1.53 -6.93 -9.40
CA ASP A 38 2.68 -7.72 -8.97
C ASP A 38 3.59 -6.97 -7.97
N SER A 39 3.17 -5.80 -7.52
CA SER A 39 3.87 -5.00 -6.50
C SER A 39 3.50 -5.45 -5.08
N GLU A 40 4.19 -4.89 -4.09
CA GLU A 40 3.85 -5.09 -2.67
C GLU A 40 2.41 -4.66 -2.36
N MET A 41 1.96 -3.54 -2.93
CA MET A 41 0.57 -3.10 -2.77
C MET A 41 -0.40 -4.10 -3.40
N GLY A 42 -0.05 -4.68 -4.54
CA GLY A 42 -0.88 -5.70 -5.19
C GLY A 42 -1.02 -6.96 -4.34
N VAL A 43 0.10 -7.43 -3.76
CA VAL A 43 0.07 -8.59 -2.85
C VAL A 43 -0.86 -8.33 -1.66
N VAL A 44 -0.75 -7.15 -1.04
CA VAL A 44 -1.60 -6.78 0.11
C VAL A 44 -3.07 -6.64 -0.34
N GLY A 45 -3.32 -6.02 -1.49
CA GLY A 45 -4.67 -5.84 -2.02
C GLY A 45 -5.36 -7.17 -2.29
N ASN A 46 -4.65 -8.10 -2.91
CA ASN A 46 -5.18 -9.44 -3.20
C ASN A 46 -5.39 -10.24 -1.91
N ALA A 47 -4.49 -10.17 -0.94
CA ALA A 47 -4.68 -10.82 0.36
C ALA A 47 -5.88 -10.25 1.12
N PHE A 48 -6.07 -8.92 1.06
CA PHE A 48 -7.23 -8.27 1.67
C PHE A 48 -8.53 -8.73 1.00
N LYS A 49 -8.53 -8.80 -0.34
CA LYS A 49 -9.67 -9.30 -1.12
C LYS A 49 -10.03 -10.72 -0.67
N GLU A 50 -9.06 -11.63 -0.72
CA GLU A 50 -9.27 -13.03 -0.34
C GLU A 50 -9.82 -13.15 1.09
N TYR A 51 -9.23 -12.42 2.02
CA TYR A 51 -9.65 -12.42 3.42
C TYR A 51 -11.10 -11.97 3.59
N ILE A 52 -11.47 -10.84 2.97
CA ILE A 52 -12.84 -10.31 3.11
C ILE A 52 -13.85 -11.24 2.45
N GLU A 53 -13.58 -11.70 1.23
CA GLU A 53 -14.49 -12.59 0.50
C GLU A 53 -14.67 -13.93 1.25
N GLU A 54 -13.61 -14.48 1.83
CA GLU A 54 -13.70 -15.68 2.68
C GLU A 54 -14.52 -15.41 3.94
N LYS A 55 -14.22 -14.35 4.68
CA LYS A 55 -14.90 -14.06 5.96
C LYS A 55 -16.37 -13.72 5.79
N THR A 56 -16.73 -13.13 4.65
CA THR A 56 -18.13 -12.80 4.35
C THR A 56 -18.84 -13.91 3.55
N LYS A 57 -18.14 -15.02 3.27
CA LYS A 57 -18.66 -16.15 2.46
C LYS A 57 -19.17 -15.68 1.10
N GLY A 58 -18.48 -14.69 0.52
CA GLY A 58 -18.83 -14.12 -0.77
C GLY A 58 -19.91 -13.04 -0.74
N ASP A 59 -20.42 -12.68 0.44
CA ASP A 59 -21.44 -11.62 0.54
C ASP A 59 -20.87 -10.23 0.20
N VAL A 60 -19.57 -10.01 0.46
CA VAL A 60 -18.87 -8.79 0.04
C VAL A 60 -17.81 -9.15 -0.99
N GLU A 61 -17.92 -8.60 -2.19
CA GLU A 61 -16.93 -8.71 -3.26
C GLU A 61 -15.96 -7.53 -3.19
N ILE A 62 -14.66 -7.79 -3.32
CA ILE A 62 -13.65 -6.75 -3.41
C ILE A 62 -13.10 -6.69 -4.85
N GLN A 63 -13.23 -5.55 -5.50
CA GLN A 63 -12.67 -5.31 -6.83
C GLN A 63 -11.42 -4.43 -6.71
N CYS A 64 -10.25 -5.01 -6.98
CA CYS A 64 -8.97 -4.31 -6.92
C CYS A 64 -8.67 -3.67 -8.29
N PHE A 65 -8.27 -2.40 -8.25
CA PHE A 65 -7.92 -1.60 -9.42
C PHE A 65 -6.49 -1.12 -9.25
N TYR A 66 -5.57 -1.70 -10.02
CA TYR A 66 -4.13 -1.48 -9.93
C TYR A 66 -3.64 -0.53 -11.03
N SER A 67 -2.35 -0.16 -10.94
CA SER A 67 -1.63 0.64 -11.96
C SER A 67 -2.26 2.00 -12.22
N GLY A 68 -2.90 2.58 -11.20
CA GLY A 68 -3.52 3.90 -11.32
C GLY A 68 -4.74 3.94 -12.25
N SER A 69 -5.39 2.79 -12.49
CA SER A 69 -6.52 2.72 -13.42
C SER A 69 -7.74 3.54 -12.98
N LEU A 70 -7.83 3.91 -11.68
CA LEU A 70 -8.85 4.82 -11.17
C LEU A 70 -8.28 6.19 -10.81
N GLY A 71 -7.09 6.52 -11.30
CA GLY A 71 -6.40 7.77 -11.04
C GLY A 71 -5.14 7.58 -10.20
N ASP A 72 -4.36 8.63 -10.04
CA ASP A 72 -3.17 8.59 -9.18
C ASP A 72 -3.59 8.50 -7.70
N GLU A 73 -2.62 8.16 -6.83
CA GLU A 73 -2.91 8.00 -5.39
C GLU A 73 -3.58 9.22 -4.77
N SER A 74 -3.14 10.43 -5.15
CA SER A 74 -3.71 11.67 -4.61
C SER A 74 -5.15 11.88 -5.10
N GLU A 75 -5.43 11.52 -6.34
CA GLU A 75 -6.79 11.56 -6.89
C GLU A 75 -7.69 10.53 -6.21
N CYS A 76 -7.19 9.29 -6.05
CA CYS A 76 -7.93 8.25 -5.35
C CYS A 76 -8.24 8.66 -3.90
N LEU A 77 -7.29 9.28 -3.19
CA LEU A 77 -7.52 9.79 -1.84
C LEU A 77 -8.58 10.89 -1.82
N ARG A 78 -8.56 11.82 -2.79
CA ARG A 78 -9.64 12.81 -2.90
C ARG A 78 -11.02 12.16 -3.11
N ASN A 79 -11.06 11.10 -3.90
CA ASN A 79 -12.30 10.37 -4.17
C ASN A 79 -12.79 9.59 -2.94
N VAL A 80 -11.87 9.04 -2.15
CA VAL A 80 -12.20 8.42 -0.85
C VAL A 80 -12.79 9.46 0.10
N GLN A 81 -12.13 10.63 0.21
CA GLN A 81 -12.59 11.71 1.09
C GLN A 81 -13.99 12.21 0.70
N LYS A 82 -14.30 12.24 -0.60
CA LYS A 82 -15.62 12.63 -1.12
C LYS A 82 -16.65 11.51 -1.05
N GLY A 83 -16.26 10.28 -0.74
CA GLY A 83 -17.14 9.13 -0.71
C GLY A 83 -17.48 8.54 -2.07
N THR A 84 -16.81 8.97 -3.14
CA THR A 84 -17.04 8.44 -4.50
C THR A 84 -16.22 7.17 -4.78
N LEU A 85 -15.23 6.89 -3.95
CA LEU A 85 -14.45 5.66 -3.95
C LEU A 85 -14.43 5.11 -2.53
N PRO A 86 -14.83 3.84 -2.31
CA PRO A 86 -14.87 3.33 -0.94
C PRO A 86 -13.49 3.16 -0.30
N MET A 87 -12.48 2.72 -1.04
CA MET A 87 -11.17 2.42 -0.45
C MET A 87 -10.03 2.73 -1.42
N ALA A 88 -8.88 3.10 -0.87
CA ALA A 88 -7.65 3.26 -1.65
C ALA A 88 -6.45 2.80 -0.82
N MET A 89 -5.46 2.27 -1.51
CA MET A 89 -4.13 2.00 -0.97
C MET A 89 -3.21 3.12 -1.43
N ALA A 90 -2.51 3.73 -0.50
CA ALA A 90 -1.67 4.89 -0.84
C ALA A 90 -0.49 5.00 0.13
N GLY A 91 0.62 5.48 -0.38
CA GLY A 91 1.76 5.82 0.46
C GLY A 91 1.40 6.94 1.43
N ILE A 92 1.85 6.80 2.69
CA ILE A 92 1.56 7.77 3.77
C ILE A 92 1.89 9.21 3.35
N ALA A 93 2.92 9.42 2.55
CA ALA A 93 3.32 10.75 2.09
C ALA A 93 2.22 11.45 1.27
N ASN A 94 1.36 10.68 0.59
CA ASN A 94 0.26 11.21 -0.21
C ASN A 94 -0.97 11.57 0.64
N LEU A 95 -1.02 11.12 1.92
CA LEU A 95 -2.02 11.54 2.90
C LEU A 95 -1.65 12.87 3.59
N VAL A 96 -0.37 13.26 3.58
CA VAL A 96 0.11 14.48 4.26
C VAL A 96 -0.61 15.75 3.81
N PRO A 97 -0.94 15.96 2.52
CA PRO A 97 -1.70 17.16 2.13
C PRO A 97 -3.09 17.25 2.76
N PHE A 98 -3.69 16.13 3.14
CA PHE A 98 -5.01 16.06 3.78
C PHE A 98 -4.91 16.16 5.31
N GLU A 99 -3.87 15.57 5.90
CA GLU A 99 -3.62 15.62 7.35
C GLU A 99 -2.12 15.73 7.61
N LYS A 100 -1.69 16.93 7.94
CA LYS A 100 -0.25 17.27 8.09
C LYS A 100 0.44 16.46 9.19
N LYS A 101 -0.28 16.05 10.23
CA LYS A 101 0.30 15.29 11.34
C LYS A 101 0.77 13.90 10.93
N LEU A 102 0.17 13.33 9.87
CA LEU A 102 0.65 12.07 9.29
C LEU A 102 2.06 12.20 8.70
N GLY A 103 2.48 13.42 8.39
CA GLY A 103 3.85 13.70 7.96
C GLY A 103 4.91 13.29 8.96
N LEU A 104 4.54 13.14 10.24
CA LEU A 104 5.46 12.64 11.26
C LEU A 104 6.05 11.28 10.86
N LEU A 105 5.23 10.40 10.28
CA LEU A 105 5.69 9.06 9.85
C LEU A 105 6.62 9.10 8.63
N THR A 106 6.75 10.26 7.98
CA THR A 106 7.65 10.43 6.82
C THR A 106 8.97 11.11 7.19
N LEU A 107 9.20 11.39 8.48
CA LEU A 107 10.44 12.04 8.91
C LEU A 107 11.64 11.13 8.66
N PRO A 108 12.74 11.68 8.14
CA PRO A 108 13.97 10.91 8.00
C PRO A 108 14.48 10.43 9.36
N TYR A 109 15.01 9.21 9.38
CA TYR A 109 15.63 8.63 10.58
C TYR A 109 14.68 8.45 11.78
N LEU A 110 13.36 8.52 11.56
CA LEU A 110 12.37 8.26 12.61
C LEU A 110 12.47 6.81 13.09
N PHE A 111 12.72 5.90 12.18
CA PHE A 111 12.89 4.46 12.45
C PHE A 111 14.22 3.99 11.89
N SER A 112 14.88 3.09 12.60
CA SER A 112 16.18 2.53 12.22
C SER A 112 16.06 1.17 11.52
N ASN A 113 14.94 0.47 11.71
CA ASN A 113 14.70 -0.86 11.16
C ASN A 113 13.19 -1.11 11.05
N ILE A 114 12.82 -2.19 10.39
CA ILE A 114 11.40 -2.51 10.14
C ILE A 114 10.65 -2.86 11.43
N ASP A 115 11.32 -3.47 12.40
CA ASP A 115 10.66 -3.84 13.66
C ASP A 115 10.21 -2.60 14.44
N GLU A 116 11.00 -1.53 14.38
CA GLU A 116 10.60 -0.24 14.96
C GLU A 116 9.42 0.38 14.23
N VAL A 117 9.33 0.22 12.89
CA VAL A 117 8.16 0.67 12.12
C VAL A 117 6.92 -0.09 12.57
N VAL A 118 7.01 -1.43 12.61
CA VAL A 118 5.89 -2.29 13.01
C VAL A 118 5.42 -1.94 14.43
N THR A 119 6.36 -1.83 15.36
CA THR A 119 6.05 -1.48 16.75
C THR A 119 5.44 -0.08 16.84
N GLY A 120 6.02 0.89 16.14
CA GLY A 120 5.58 2.28 16.18
C GLY A 120 4.17 2.46 15.60
N THR A 121 3.87 1.76 14.51
CA THR A 121 2.56 1.89 13.86
C THR A 121 1.47 1.04 14.53
N ASN A 122 1.85 0.18 15.49
CA ASN A 122 0.90 -0.58 16.33
C ASN A 122 0.87 -0.06 17.78
N SER A 123 1.24 1.20 17.99
CA SER A 123 1.38 1.80 19.31
C SER A 123 0.31 2.89 19.54
N ALA A 124 0.19 3.36 20.78
CA ALA A 124 -0.72 4.44 21.12
C ALA A 124 -0.50 5.73 20.29
N PRO A 125 0.75 6.15 19.99
CA PRO A 125 0.93 7.25 19.03
C PRO A 125 0.31 7.01 17.66
N ALA A 126 0.32 5.79 17.15
CA ALA A 126 -0.33 5.48 15.86
C ALA A 126 -1.85 5.57 15.96
N GLU A 127 -2.43 5.18 17.09
CA GLU A 127 -3.86 5.37 17.33
C GLU A 127 -4.24 6.85 17.31
N LEU A 128 -3.38 7.69 17.86
CA LEU A 128 -3.57 9.14 17.80
C LEU A 128 -3.52 9.64 16.35
N LEU A 129 -2.56 9.14 15.55
CA LEU A 129 -2.47 9.50 14.14
C LEU A 129 -3.72 9.01 13.36
N ASN A 130 -4.22 7.82 13.68
CA ASN A 130 -5.47 7.32 13.11
C ASN A 130 -6.65 8.24 13.45
N SER A 131 -6.68 8.79 14.67
CA SER A 131 -7.73 9.74 15.06
C SER A 131 -7.67 11.04 14.25
N TYR A 132 -6.47 11.52 13.93
CA TYR A 132 -6.31 12.70 13.07
C TYR A 132 -6.75 12.40 11.63
N ALA A 133 -6.39 11.23 11.11
CA ALA A 133 -6.84 10.80 9.78
C ALA A 133 -8.38 10.77 9.72
N THR A 134 -9.02 10.25 10.77
CA THR A 134 -10.48 10.18 10.86
C THR A 134 -11.11 11.57 10.84
N LYS A 135 -10.54 12.52 11.56
CA LYS A 135 -11.01 13.93 11.56
C LYS A 135 -10.86 14.58 10.19
N SER A 136 -9.92 14.09 9.37
CA SER A 136 -9.69 14.58 8.02
C SER A 136 -10.43 13.79 6.94
N GLY A 137 -11.37 12.91 7.35
CA GLY A 137 -12.25 12.16 6.44
C GLY A 137 -11.70 10.82 5.98
N PHE A 138 -10.69 10.27 6.68
CA PHE A 138 -10.10 8.98 6.32
C PHE A 138 -10.12 8.02 7.49
N ARG A 139 -10.55 6.80 7.26
CA ARG A 139 -10.40 5.71 8.23
C ARG A 139 -9.28 4.80 7.75
N ILE A 140 -8.19 4.76 8.49
CA ILE A 140 -7.08 3.85 8.20
C ILE A 140 -7.50 2.47 8.70
N LEU A 141 -7.55 1.49 7.81
CA LEU A 141 -7.95 0.12 8.13
C LEU A 141 -6.76 -0.71 8.61
N THR A 142 -5.61 -0.52 7.97
CA THR A 142 -4.38 -1.22 8.32
C THR A 142 -3.18 -0.42 7.83
N TRP A 143 -2.04 -0.66 8.45
CA TRP A 143 -0.74 -0.19 8.00
C TRP A 143 -0.03 -1.32 7.27
N THR A 144 0.55 -1.00 6.13
CA THR A 144 1.43 -1.93 5.41
C THR A 144 2.81 -1.31 5.32
N TYR A 145 3.81 -2.14 5.18
CA TYR A 145 5.19 -1.70 5.29
C TYR A 145 5.94 -2.06 4.01
N THR A 146 6.66 -1.11 3.50
CA THR A 146 7.63 -1.31 2.42
C THR A 146 9.03 -1.08 2.99
N ASP A 147 10.05 -1.45 2.23
CA ASP A 147 11.43 -1.23 2.65
C ASP A 147 11.76 0.28 2.68
N PHE A 148 12.89 0.60 3.25
CA PHE A 148 13.37 1.98 3.33
C PHE A 148 13.57 2.60 1.95
N ARG A 149 13.30 3.90 1.87
CA ARG A 149 13.41 4.64 0.62
C ARG A 149 14.86 4.99 0.32
N TYR A 150 15.24 4.84 -0.92
CA TYR A 150 16.55 5.19 -1.44
C TYR A 150 16.41 6.24 -2.53
N ILE A 151 17.44 7.08 -2.67
CA ILE A 151 17.53 8.02 -3.78
C ILE A 151 18.16 7.29 -4.96
N SER A 152 17.51 7.33 -6.11
CA SER A 152 18.04 6.77 -7.36
C SER A 152 18.17 7.85 -8.43
N ASN A 153 19.18 7.71 -9.29
CA ASN A 153 19.33 8.55 -10.47
C ASN A 153 20.14 7.81 -11.54
N ALA A 154 20.01 8.24 -12.79
CA ALA A 154 20.69 7.62 -13.92
C ALA A 154 21.95 8.37 -14.37
N LYS A 155 22.30 9.48 -13.70
CA LYS A 155 23.38 10.36 -14.20
C LYS A 155 24.75 10.07 -13.60
N ARG A 156 24.82 9.84 -12.26
CA ARG A 156 26.10 9.63 -11.59
C ARG A 156 25.90 9.01 -10.20
N PRO A 157 26.91 8.34 -9.66
CA PRO A 157 26.86 7.88 -8.27
C PRO A 157 26.69 9.06 -7.30
N ILE A 158 25.94 8.84 -6.23
CA ILE A 158 25.77 9.78 -5.12
C ILE A 158 26.46 9.15 -3.91
N THR A 159 27.58 9.71 -3.50
CA THR A 159 28.37 9.24 -2.35
C THR A 159 28.42 10.31 -1.25
N LYS A 160 28.13 11.57 -1.60
CA LYS A 160 28.09 12.71 -0.69
C LYS A 160 27.02 13.70 -1.18
N MET A 161 26.61 14.57 -0.32
CA MET A 161 25.54 15.54 -0.62
C MET A 161 25.87 16.45 -1.83
N ALA A 162 27.15 16.80 -2.00
CA ALA A 162 27.57 17.61 -3.13
C ALA A 162 27.27 16.96 -4.51
N ASP A 163 27.25 15.62 -4.54
CA ASP A 163 26.95 14.87 -5.77
C ASP A 163 25.47 15.05 -6.21
N MET A 164 24.61 15.51 -5.31
CA MET A 164 23.21 15.75 -5.62
C MET A 164 22.97 17.09 -6.35
N GLN A 165 23.94 17.99 -6.36
CA GLN A 165 23.79 19.30 -6.99
C GLN A 165 23.48 19.17 -8.49
N GLY A 166 22.48 19.92 -8.95
CA GLY A 166 22.06 19.90 -10.36
C GLY A 166 21.24 18.69 -10.78
N LEU A 167 20.99 17.74 -9.89
CA LEU A 167 20.10 16.63 -10.18
C LEU A 167 18.64 17.03 -9.90
N LYS A 168 17.74 16.56 -10.73
CA LYS A 168 16.30 16.71 -10.52
C LYS A 168 15.76 15.45 -9.84
N PHE A 169 15.06 15.63 -8.74
CA PHE A 169 14.49 14.51 -7.98
C PHE A 169 12.97 14.61 -7.98
N ARG A 170 12.30 13.50 -8.24
CA ARG A 170 10.87 13.36 -7.99
C ARG A 170 10.68 12.88 -6.55
N VAL A 171 9.80 13.54 -5.83
CA VAL A 171 9.38 13.12 -4.48
C VAL A 171 7.85 13.16 -4.41
N PRO A 172 7.24 12.38 -3.50
CA PRO A 172 5.80 12.51 -3.25
C PRO A 172 5.41 13.93 -2.80
N GLN A 173 4.11 14.25 -2.89
CA GLN A 173 3.58 15.57 -2.54
C GLN A 173 3.53 15.78 -1.02
N SER A 174 4.66 15.63 -0.37
CA SER A 174 4.83 15.83 1.08
C SER A 174 5.77 17.00 1.33
N ALA A 175 5.31 17.99 2.06
CA ALA A 175 6.14 19.13 2.45
C ALA A 175 7.40 18.70 3.20
N VAL A 176 7.29 17.65 4.01
CA VAL A 176 8.41 17.07 4.77
C VAL A 176 9.46 16.52 3.80
N LEU A 177 9.04 15.69 2.84
CA LEU A 177 9.97 15.09 1.86
C LEU A 177 10.57 16.14 0.93
N ILE A 178 9.82 17.13 0.55
CA ILE A 178 10.30 18.27 -0.26
C ILE A 178 11.34 19.07 0.54
N ALA A 179 11.08 19.37 1.77
CA ALA A 179 12.02 20.07 2.66
C ALA A 179 13.30 19.27 2.90
N UNK A 180 13.14 18.20 2.97
CA UNK A 180 14.20 17.34 3.22
C UNK A 180 15.17 17.31 2.10
N UNK A 181 14.66 17.31 0.98
CA UNK A 181 15.45 17.30 -0.17
C UNK A 181 16.04 18.66 -0.45
N UNK A 182 15.24 19.55 -0.16
CA UNK A 182 15.65 20.84 -0.32
C UNK A 182 16.59 21.35 0.71
N UNK A 183 16.33 20.90 1.62
CA UNK A 183 17.17 21.25 2.71
C UNK A 183 18.49 20.56 2.63
N GLY A 184 18.53 19.35 2.30
CA GLY A 184 19.77 18.61 2.04
C GLY A 184 20.62 19.18 0.93
N LEU A 185 19.98 19.72 -0.07
CA LEU A 185 20.69 20.37 -1.19
C LEU A 185 21.27 21.75 -0.85
N ARG A 186 20.76 22.38 0.21
CA ARG A 186 21.18 23.74 0.62
C ARG A 186 22.14 23.77 1.82
N ARG A 187 22.12 22.74 2.68
CA ARG A 187 23.01 22.66 3.85
C ARG A 187 24.17 21.72 3.58
N GLN A 188 25.36 22.10 3.98
CA GLN A 188 26.46 21.14 4.12
C GLN A 188 26.11 20.23 5.31
N PRO A 189 26.04 18.92 5.12
CA PRO A 189 25.68 18.01 6.20
C PRO A 189 26.81 17.90 7.21
N ASP A 190 26.45 17.72 8.46
CA ASP A 190 27.37 17.28 9.50
C ASP A 190 27.92 15.88 9.11
N PRO A 191 29.23 15.73 8.95
CA PRO A 191 29.80 14.44 8.55
C PRO A 191 29.46 13.28 9.49
N HIS A 192 29.12 13.56 10.73
CA HIS A 192 28.84 12.54 11.74
C HIS A 192 27.45 11.91 11.61
N LEU A 193 26.52 12.57 10.93
CA LEU A 193 25.15 12.02 10.74
C LEU A 193 25.04 11.08 9.54
N LEU A 194 26.00 11.10 8.63
CA LEU A 194 25.96 10.29 7.41
C LEU A 194 26.61 8.91 7.55
N GLY A 195 27.31 8.67 8.66
CA GLY A 195 28.18 7.51 8.81
C GLY A 195 27.51 6.18 9.17
N ARG A 196 26.26 6.18 9.58
CA ARG A 196 25.72 4.97 10.23
C ARG A 196 24.82 4.07 9.39
N ASN A 197 24.26 4.54 8.26
CA ASN A 197 23.23 3.75 7.58
C ASN A 197 23.30 3.79 6.04
N LEU A 198 24.50 3.96 5.46
CA LEU A 198 24.64 3.73 4.02
C LEU A 198 24.95 2.24 3.80
N HIS A 199 23.93 1.43 3.75
CA HIS A 199 24.07 0.06 3.28
C HIS A 199 24.43 0.12 1.79
N ARG A 200 25.63 -0.27 1.48
CA ARG A 200 26.13 -0.36 0.09
C ARG A 200 25.37 -1.48 -0.60
N PRO A 201 24.58 -1.21 -1.64
CA PRO A 201 23.97 -2.31 -2.39
C PRO A 201 25.06 -3.20 -2.99
N PRO A 202 24.83 -4.50 -3.08
CA PRO A 202 25.85 -5.40 -3.65
C PRO A 202 26.21 -4.98 -5.08
N ALA A 203 27.50 -4.97 -5.37
CA ALA A 203 28.03 -4.60 -6.67
C ALA A 203 27.49 -5.56 -7.74
N GLY A 204 26.83 -5.02 -8.76
CA GLY A 204 26.47 -5.82 -9.92
C GLY A 204 25.08 -5.62 -10.53
N ARG A 205 24.22 -4.78 -9.97
CA ARG A 205 22.92 -4.55 -10.62
C ARG A 205 22.73 -3.08 -11.00
N ARG A 206 22.71 -2.86 -12.29
CA ARG A 206 22.46 -1.54 -12.87
C ARG A 206 21.00 -1.11 -12.63
N GLY A 207 20.82 -0.06 -11.89
CA GLY A 207 19.73 0.90 -12.09
C GLY A 207 18.31 0.52 -11.77
N ARG A 208 18.03 -0.59 -11.08
CA ARG A 208 16.68 -0.84 -10.54
C ARG A 208 16.76 -1.01 -9.03
N ALA A 209 16.01 -0.20 -8.32
CA ALA A 209 15.77 -0.45 -6.90
C ALA A 209 15.03 -1.78 -6.81
N VAL A 210 15.74 -2.83 -6.42
CA VAL A 210 15.09 -4.10 -6.13
C VAL A 210 14.63 -4.04 -4.68
N LEU A 211 13.36 -3.84 -4.52
CA LEU A 211 12.71 -4.02 -3.23
C LEU A 211 12.75 -5.51 -2.88
N ARG A 212 13.40 -5.87 -1.78
CA ARG A 212 13.30 -7.23 -1.24
C ARG A 212 12.14 -7.29 -0.26
N LEU A 213 11.16 -8.08 -0.63
CA LEU A 213 10.09 -8.48 0.27
C LEU A 213 10.63 -9.40 1.35
N HIS A 214 10.60 -8.98 2.60
CA HIS A 214 10.68 -9.92 3.71
C HIS A 214 9.29 -10.52 3.91
N ARG A 215 9.18 -11.78 3.55
CA ARG A 215 7.96 -12.55 3.80
C ARG A 215 7.79 -12.65 5.32
N LEU A 216 6.76 -12.01 5.84
CA LEU A 216 6.33 -12.25 7.20
C LEU A 216 5.70 -13.65 7.22
N GLN A 217 6.48 -14.65 7.62
CA GLN A 217 5.91 -15.94 7.96
C GLN A 217 5.25 -15.78 9.33
N GLY A 218 3.94 -15.89 9.32
CA GLY A 218 3.17 -15.84 10.55
C GLY A 218 3.46 -17.01 11.47
N GLN A 219 3.50 -16.73 12.73
CA GLN A 219 3.22 -17.69 13.77
C GLN A 219 1.77 -17.49 14.22
#